data_23908cd7d855f51717d86211be84471e
#
_entry.id   23908cd7d855f51717d86211be84471e
#
_cell.length_a   1.000
_cell.length_b   1.000
_cell.length_c   1.000
_cell.angle_alpha   90.00
_cell.angle_beta   90.00
_cell.angle_gamma   90.00
#
_symmetry.space_group_name_H-M   'P 1'
#
loop_
_entity.id
_entity.type
_entity.pdbx_description
1 polymer ?
#
loop_
_entity_poly.entity_id
_entity_poly.type
_entity_poly.pdbx_seq_one_letter_code
_entity_poly.pdbx_strand_id
1 'polypeptide(L)'
;MDINRKPIISFRDLEVYRNSYQYSIIIMTKIILRLPNTEKYDLTDQLSRSSKAIPRLIAEGYAKRHQKFGFQKYLDDALAESNETIVSLEQSKDIYGHLIDKNLCDDLIKKYDILSKQIYTLRMTWRNFNK
;
A
#
# COMPACT_ATOMS: atom_id res chain seq x y z
N MET A 1 -22.95 4.46 16.08
CA MET A 1 -22.20 5.49 15.35
C MET A 1 -21.04 5.98 16.19
N ASP A 2 -19.89 6.05 15.63
CA ASP A 2 -18.69 6.53 16.33
C ASP A 2 -18.68 8.07 16.30
N ILE A 3 -18.94 8.69 17.45
CA ILE A 3 -18.99 10.15 17.57
C ILE A 3 -17.61 10.80 17.49
N ASN A 4 -16.54 10.00 17.63
CA ASN A 4 -15.15 10.49 17.54
C ASN A 4 -14.59 10.41 16.14
N ARG A 5 -15.36 9.89 15.21
CA ARG A 5 -14.92 9.72 13.83
C ARG A 5 -14.81 11.07 13.13
N LYS A 6 -13.63 11.39 12.67
CA LYS A 6 -13.39 12.63 11.93
C LYS A 6 -13.96 12.51 10.52
N PRO A 7 -14.54 13.61 9.98
CA PRO A 7 -14.97 13.62 8.59
C PRO A 7 -13.75 13.54 7.67
N ILE A 8 -13.97 12.94 6.48
CA ILE A 8 -12.93 12.85 5.46
C ILE A 8 -13.02 14.12 4.60
N ILE A 9 -12.04 14.98 4.72
CA ILE A 9 -11.93 16.21 3.95
C ILE A 9 -10.68 16.27 3.09
N SER A 10 -9.78 15.30 3.26
CA SER A 10 -8.51 15.20 2.52
C SER A 10 -8.18 13.73 2.36
N PHE A 11 -7.41 13.38 1.32
CA PHE A 11 -6.92 12.01 1.18
C PHE A 11 -6.09 11.57 2.40
N ARG A 12 -5.50 12.53 3.12
CA ARG A 12 -4.72 12.26 4.33
C ARG A 12 -5.56 11.72 5.48
N ASP A 13 -6.86 11.94 5.44
CA ASP A 13 -7.78 11.42 6.45
C ASP A 13 -8.12 9.94 6.24
N LEU A 14 -7.76 9.39 5.09
CA LEU A 14 -7.99 7.97 4.79
C LEU A 14 -6.95 7.12 5.50
N GLU A 15 -7.43 6.14 6.27
CA GLU A 15 -6.54 5.23 6.99
C GLU A 15 -5.64 4.44 6.03
N VAL A 16 -6.19 4.00 4.90
CA VAL A 16 -5.43 3.27 3.88
C VAL A 16 -4.29 4.11 3.31
N TYR A 17 -4.48 5.42 3.19
CA TYR A 17 -3.40 6.31 2.75
C TYR A 17 -2.28 6.36 3.78
N ARG A 18 -2.64 6.66 5.04
CA ARG A 18 -1.65 6.80 6.12
C ARG A 18 -0.87 5.51 6.33
N ASN A 19 -1.56 4.38 6.35
CA ASN A 19 -0.94 3.08 6.56
C ASN A 19 -0.01 2.72 5.41
N SER A 20 -0.49 2.83 4.16
CA SER A 20 0.34 2.51 3.00
C SER A 20 1.56 3.41 2.90
N TYR A 21 1.41 4.68 3.25
CA TYR A 21 2.53 5.62 3.28
C TYR A 21 3.60 5.17 4.28
N GLN A 22 3.19 4.87 5.52
CA GLN A 22 4.12 4.43 6.57
C GLN A 22 4.81 3.13 6.22
N TYR A 23 4.06 2.15 5.68
CA TYR A 23 4.64 0.86 5.30
C TYR A 23 5.70 1.03 4.20
N SER A 24 5.46 1.93 3.25
CA SER A 24 6.44 2.21 2.20
C SER A 24 7.74 2.80 2.77
N ILE A 25 7.63 3.65 3.78
CA ILE A 25 8.82 4.21 4.45
C ILE A 25 9.62 3.09 5.13
N ILE A 26 8.94 2.17 5.81
CA ILE A 26 9.62 1.04 6.46
C ILE A 26 10.34 0.18 5.42
N ILE A 27 9.69 -0.12 4.30
CA ILE A 27 10.32 -0.90 3.23
C ILE A 27 11.57 -0.20 2.70
N MET A 28 11.46 1.11 2.42
CA MET A 28 12.58 1.87 1.85
C MET A 28 13.74 2.03 2.81
N THR A 29 13.47 2.14 4.12
CA THR A 29 14.51 2.43 5.11
C THR A 29 15.04 1.20 5.82
N LYS A 30 14.30 0.08 5.81
CA LYS A 30 14.65 -1.10 6.62
C LYS A 30 14.78 -2.39 5.82
N ILE A 31 14.12 -2.52 4.69
CA ILE A 31 14.15 -3.75 3.90
C ILE A 31 15.09 -3.61 2.70
N ILE A 32 14.85 -2.61 1.85
CA ILE A 32 15.59 -2.44 0.58
C ILE A 32 17.09 -2.29 0.83
N LEU A 33 17.48 -1.57 1.87
CA LEU A 33 18.88 -1.33 2.17
C LEU A 33 19.66 -2.61 2.49
N ARG A 34 18.97 -3.69 2.83
CA ARG A 34 19.58 -4.98 3.16
C ARG A 34 19.57 -5.96 2.00
N LEU A 35 18.87 -5.66 0.93
CA LEU A 35 18.90 -6.51 -0.26
C LEU A 35 20.22 -6.37 -0.98
N PRO A 36 20.72 -7.45 -1.60
CA PRO A 36 22.01 -7.37 -2.31
C PRO A 36 21.91 -6.51 -3.56
N ASN A 37 23.04 -5.93 -3.94
CA ASN A 37 23.12 -5.02 -5.08
C ASN A 37 22.72 -5.69 -6.41
N THR A 38 22.81 -7.02 -6.48
CA THR A 38 22.39 -7.79 -7.66
C THR A 38 20.89 -7.66 -7.92
N GLU A 39 20.11 -7.26 -6.91
CA GLU A 39 18.65 -7.09 -7.04
C GLU A 39 18.23 -5.66 -7.36
N LYS A 40 19.18 -4.77 -7.60
CA LYS A 40 18.92 -3.33 -7.80
C LYS A 40 17.87 -3.06 -8.88
N TYR A 41 17.91 -3.82 -9.96
CA TYR A 41 17.00 -3.64 -11.10
C TYR A 41 15.89 -4.67 -11.15
N ASP A 42 15.73 -5.47 -10.10
CA ASP A 42 14.70 -6.50 -10.03
C ASP A 42 13.92 -6.36 -8.72
N LEU A 43 14.20 -7.20 -7.72
CA LEU A 43 13.43 -7.25 -6.47
C LEU A 43 13.42 -5.91 -5.73
N THR A 44 14.56 -5.24 -5.65
CA THR A 44 14.67 -3.92 -5.01
C THR A 44 13.79 -2.90 -5.75
N ASP A 45 13.86 -2.89 -7.07
CA ASP A 45 13.06 -1.97 -7.89
C ASP A 45 11.57 -2.25 -7.74
N GLN A 46 11.17 -3.51 -7.78
CA GLN A 46 9.76 -3.91 -7.64
C GLN A 46 9.20 -3.49 -6.29
N LEU A 47 9.91 -3.74 -5.20
CA LEU A 47 9.50 -3.32 -3.86
C LEU A 47 9.38 -1.81 -3.75
N SER A 48 10.38 -1.09 -4.26
CA SER A 48 10.37 0.37 -4.24
C SER A 48 9.17 0.93 -4.98
N ARG A 49 8.95 0.47 -6.21
CA ARG A 49 7.88 1.01 -7.05
C ARG A 49 6.49 0.64 -6.55
N SER A 50 6.26 -0.64 -6.23
CA SER A 50 4.92 -1.09 -5.83
C SER A 50 4.51 -0.49 -4.48
N SER A 51 5.40 -0.48 -3.50
CA SER A 51 5.07 0.06 -2.18
C SER A 51 4.77 1.57 -2.23
N LYS A 52 5.55 2.33 -3.01
CA LYS A 52 5.34 3.78 -3.13
C LYS A 52 4.13 4.12 -3.99
N ALA A 53 3.74 3.25 -4.91
CA ALA A 53 2.60 3.48 -5.78
C ALA A 53 1.27 3.50 -5.02
N ILE A 54 1.15 2.71 -3.95
CA ILE A 54 -0.12 2.56 -3.23
C ILE A 54 -0.63 3.91 -2.70
N PRO A 55 0.12 4.64 -1.87
CA PRO A 55 -0.39 5.93 -1.38
C PRO A 55 -0.59 6.96 -2.50
N ARG A 56 0.23 6.91 -3.54
CA ARG A 56 0.07 7.81 -4.69
C ARG A 56 -1.24 7.57 -5.41
N LEU A 57 -1.58 6.30 -5.66
CA LEU A 57 -2.83 5.92 -6.33
C LEU A 57 -4.05 6.30 -5.49
N ILE A 58 -3.97 6.10 -4.18
CA ILE A 58 -5.07 6.49 -3.29
C ILE A 58 -5.30 8.00 -3.33
N ALA A 59 -4.23 8.79 -3.27
CA ALA A 59 -4.33 10.26 -3.33
C ALA A 59 -4.87 10.73 -4.68
N GLU A 60 -4.38 10.17 -5.78
CA GLU A 60 -4.86 10.51 -7.13
C GLU A 60 -6.32 10.14 -7.30
N GLY A 61 -6.69 8.94 -6.85
CA GLY A 61 -8.07 8.48 -6.96
C GLY A 61 -9.02 9.33 -6.14
N TYR A 62 -8.60 9.73 -4.96
CA TYR A 62 -9.40 10.61 -4.11
C TYR A 62 -9.67 11.96 -4.81
N ALA A 63 -8.68 12.50 -5.51
CA ALA A 63 -8.83 13.73 -6.27
C ALA A 63 -9.88 13.59 -7.39
N LYS A 64 -10.10 12.37 -7.88
CA LYS A 64 -11.06 12.07 -8.97
C LYS A 64 -12.36 11.47 -8.46
N ARG A 65 -12.61 11.52 -7.16
CA ARG A 65 -13.79 10.87 -6.54
C ARG A 65 -15.14 11.39 -7.05
N HIS A 66 -15.14 12.60 -7.60
CA HIS A 66 -16.35 13.21 -8.16
C HIS A 66 -16.70 12.65 -9.55
N GLN A 67 -15.78 11.93 -10.19
CA GLN A 67 -16.03 11.29 -11.47
C GLN A 67 -16.61 9.90 -11.25
N LYS A 68 -17.40 9.43 -12.21
CA LYS A 68 -18.00 8.09 -12.13
C LYS A 68 -16.89 7.05 -12.03
N PHE A 69 -16.91 6.29 -10.95
CA PHE A 69 -15.88 5.29 -10.62
C PHE A 69 -14.46 5.86 -10.56
N GLY A 70 -14.32 7.18 -10.45
CA GLY A 70 -13.01 7.83 -10.46
C GLY A 70 -12.11 7.35 -9.33
N PHE A 71 -12.65 7.21 -8.12
CA PHE A 71 -11.89 6.71 -6.98
C PHE A 71 -11.72 5.20 -7.04
N GLN A 72 -12.78 4.48 -7.38
CA GLN A 72 -12.80 3.01 -7.38
C GLN A 72 -11.75 2.43 -8.33
N LYS A 73 -11.55 3.02 -9.48
CA LYS A 73 -10.53 2.57 -10.45
C LYS A 73 -9.12 2.62 -9.85
N TYR A 74 -8.81 3.71 -9.16
CA TYR A 74 -7.50 3.87 -8.53
C TYR A 74 -7.34 2.96 -7.32
N LEU A 75 -8.43 2.69 -6.59
CA LEU A 75 -8.40 1.74 -5.49
C LEU A 75 -8.15 0.31 -5.98
N ASP A 76 -8.71 -0.05 -7.14
CA ASP A 76 -8.42 -1.34 -7.76
C ASP A 76 -6.92 -1.47 -8.09
N ASP A 77 -6.33 -0.41 -8.64
CA ASP A 77 -4.90 -0.40 -8.96
C ASP A 77 -4.05 -0.43 -7.69
N ALA A 78 -4.45 0.29 -6.66
CA ALA A 78 -3.76 0.28 -5.36
C ALA A 78 -3.79 -1.13 -4.73
N LEU A 79 -4.92 -1.82 -4.85
CA LEU A 79 -5.05 -3.19 -4.36
C LEU A 79 -4.07 -4.12 -5.08
N ALA A 80 -3.97 -4.00 -6.41
CA ALA A 80 -3.03 -4.80 -7.20
C ALA A 80 -1.58 -4.54 -6.75
N GLU A 81 -1.21 -3.28 -6.53
CA GLU A 81 0.12 -2.93 -6.06
C GLU A 81 0.39 -3.46 -4.65
N SER A 82 -0.62 -3.47 -3.79
CA SER A 82 -0.49 -4.05 -2.44
C SER A 82 -0.17 -5.53 -2.52
N ASN A 83 -0.88 -6.28 -3.36
CA ASN A 83 -0.61 -7.71 -3.56
C ASN A 83 0.78 -7.95 -4.15
N GLU A 84 1.21 -7.12 -5.10
CA GLU A 84 2.56 -7.21 -5.67
C GLU A 84 3.62 -6.98 -4.58
N THR A 85 3.38 -6.02 -3.69
CA THR A 85 4.29 -5.74 -2.57
C THR A 85 4.39 -6.95 -1.63
N ILE A 86 3.27 -7.62 -1.34
CA ILE A 86 3.25 -8.84 -0.53
C ILE A 86 4.15 -9.91 -1.15
N VAL A 87 3.97 -10.18 -2.44
CA VAL A 87 4.77 -11.20 -3.13
C VAL A 87 6.25 -10.85 -3.08
N SER A 88 6.59 -9.60 -3.33
CA SER A 88 7.99 -9.16 -3.29
C SER A 88 8.59 -9.26 -1.88
N LEU A 89 7.81 -8.99 -0.83
CA LEU A 89 8.24 -9.18 0.55
C LEU A 89 8.46 -10.67 0.86
N GLU A 90 7.57 -11.54 0.40
CA GLU A 90 7.72 -12.98 0.58
C GLU A 90 8.98 -13.49 -0.12
N GLN A 91 9.22 -13.03 -1.35
CA GLN A 91 10.43 -13.38 -2.09
C GLN A 91 11.69 -12.87 -1.38
N SER A 92 11.66 -11.64 -0.87
CA SER A 92 12.78 -11.08 -0.11
C SER A 92 13.10 -11.92 1.13
N LYS A 93 12.08 -12.33 1.86
CA LYS A 93 12.24 -13.15 3.05
C LYS A 93 12.77 -14.54 2.70
N ASP A 94 12.20 -15.17 1.69
CA ASP A 94 12.54 -16.56 1.35
C ASP A 94 13.91 -16.66 0.70
N ILE A 95 14.31 -15.68 -0.11
CA ILE A 95 15.58 -15.71 -0.83
C ILE A 95 16.70 -15.10 0.03
N TYR A 96 16.42 -13.99 0.71
CA TYR A 96 17.43 -13.18 1.42
C TYR A 96 17.19 -13.09 2.91
N GLY A 97 16.52 -14.08 3.51
CA GLY A 97 16.22 -14.07 4.94
C GLY A 97 17.44 -14.02 5.86
N HIS A 98 18.63 -14.34 5.33
CA HIS A 98 19.89 -14.23 6.05
C HIS A 98 20.45 -12.79 6.05
N LEU A 99 19.91 -11.90 5.23
CA LEU A 99 20.34 -10.50 5.09
C LEU A 99 19.34 -9.51 5.68
N ILE A 100 18.05 -9.83 5.63
CA ILE A 100 17.00 -8.93 6.08
C ILE A 100 16.41 -9.40 7.41
N ASP A 101 15.70 -8.51 8.09
CA ASP A 101 14.96 -8.83 9.32
C ASP A 101 13.69 -9.60 8.95
N LYS A 102 13.70 -10.92 9.16
CA LYS A 102 12.57 -11.80 8.83
C LYS A 102 11.32 -11.44 9.61
N ASN A 103 11.48 -11.11 10.89
CA ASN A 103 10.33 -10.78 11.75
C ASN A 103 9.65 -9.49 11.28
N LEU A 104 10.45 -8.50 10.92
CA LEU A 104 9.91 -7.26 10.34
C LEU A 104 9.20 -7.53 9.02
N CYS A 105 9.78 -8.38 8.19
CA CYS A 105 9.21 -8.74 6.89
C CYS A 105 7.86 -9.45 7.08
N ASP A 106 7.79 -10.41 8.00
CA ASP A 106 6.54 -11.12 8.32
C ASP A 106 5.48 -10.16 8.85
N ASP A 107 5.88 -9.22 9.70
CA ASP A 107 4.96 -8.21 10.22
C ASP A 107 4.40 -7.34 9.10
N LEU A 108 5.26 -6.90 8.18
CA LEU A 108 4.83 -6.11 7.03
C LEU A 108 3.87 -6.89 6.12
N ILE A 109 4.16 -8.17 5.86
CA ILE A 109 3.28 -9.02 5.06
C ILE A 109 1.88 -9.05 5.65
N LYS A 110 1.78 -9.26 6.97
CA LYS A 110 0.48 -9.26 7.66
C LYS A 110 -0.22 -7.92 7.54
N LYS A 111 0.52 -6.82 7.69
CA LYS A 111 -0.03 -5.47 7.56
C LYS A 111 -0.53 -5.19 6.16
N TYR A 112 0.19 -5.62 5.14
CA TYR A 112 -0.26 -5.48 3.75
C TYR A 112 -1.46 -6.36 3.43
N ASP A 113 -1.57 -7.56 4.03
CA ASP A 113 -2.77 -8.38 3.90
C ASP A 113 -4.00 -7.62 4.43
N ILE A 114 -3.86 -6.99 5.59
CA ILE A 114 -4.94 -6.18 6.17
C ILE A 114 -5.22 -4.96 5.29
N LEU A 115 -4.17 -4.28 4.83
CA LEU A 115 -4.29 -3.12 3.95
C LEU A 115 -5.06 -3.46 2.67
N SER A 116 -4.73 -4.60 2.06
CA SER A 116 -5.43 -5.05 0.84
C SER A 116 -6.94 -5.22 1.10
N LYS A 117 -7.30 -5.81 2.23
CA LYS A 117 -8.71 -5.94 2.62
C LYS A 117 -9.37 -4.60 2.88
N GLN A 118 -8.65 -3.68 3.52
CA GLN A 118 -9.16 -2.33 3.78
C GLN A 118 -9.39 -1.55 2.48
N ILE A 119 -8.47 -1.65 1.53
CA ILE A 119 -8.61 -1.00 0.21
C ILE A 119 -9.82 -1.59 -0.52
N TYR A 120 -9.96 -2.91 -0.52
CA TYR A 120 -11.10 -3.57 -1.15
C TYR A 120 -12.43 -3.10 -0.53
N THR A 121 -12.50 -3.08 0.80
CA THR A 121 -13.71 -2.64 1.51
C THR A 121 -14.03 -1.18 1.19
N LEU A 122 -13.02 -0.31 1.20
CA LEU A 122 -13.19 1.10 0.85
C LEU A 122 -13.72 1.23 -0.59
N ARG A 123 -13.16 0.47 -1.52
CA ARG A 123 -13.59 0.46 -2.92
C ARG A 123 -15.04 0.06 -3.05
N MET A 124 -15.46 -0.95 -2.29
CA MET A 124 -16.83 -1.47 -2.37
C MET A 124 -17.84 -0.57 -1.70
N THR A 125 -17.46 0.15 -0.66
CA THR A 125 -18.37 0.97 0.14
C THR A 125 -18.40 2.44 -0.24
N TRP A 126 -17.40 2.90 -1.01
CA TRP A 126 -17.32 4.30 -1.39
C TRP A 126 -18.51 4.70 -2.26
N ARG A 127 -19.13 5.86 -1.93
CA ARG A 127 -20.22 6.43 -2.71
C ARG A 127 -19.80 7.78 -3.25
N ASN A 128 -20.06 7.98 -4.53
CA ASN A 128 -19.86 9.30 -5.14
C ASN A 128 -20.99 10.22 -4.68
N PHE A 129 -20.63 11.41 -4.23
CA PHE A 129 -21.60 12.40 -3.81
C PHE A 129 -22.25 13.10 -5.01
N ASN A 130 -21.62 13.07 -6.16
CA ASN A 130 -22.12 13.65 -7.40
C ASN A 130 -22.85 12.59 -8.19
N LYS A 131 -24.16 12.55 -8.03
CA LYS A 131 -25.00 11.62 -8.76
C LYS A 131 -25.67 12.29 -9.94
#